data_4953cd5f9d4abb6dfffb6713252860da
#
_entry.id   4953cd5f9d4abb6dfffb6713252860da
#
_cell.length_a   1.000
_cell.length_b   1.000
_cell.length_c   1.000
_cell.angle_alpha   90.00
_cell.angle_beta   90.00
_cell.angle_gamma   90.00
#
_symmetry.space_group_name_H-M   'P 1'
#
loop_
_entity.id
_entity.type
_entity.pdbx_description
1 polymer ?
#
loop_
_entity_poly.entity_id
_entity_poly.type
_entity_poly.pdbx_seq_one_letter_code
_entity_poly.pdbx_strand_id
1 'polypeptide(L)'
;LALGFSEEELDSIVPISKMRKLVEERTEATPDNRFYKLNPKVDDIPEKYGRTCNGVKLLVLGTVETANSGCVCPEHVMLKRIINNLVLHRDDVVILDMEAGLEHLGRGTTEGMDYFVVVIEPGARSVQTYKNVKRLAEGLGIHQVHVVANKVRDEKDEAFIREKIPAEDLLGMVHYNEQVIDADRQGCSPYDFSQKAVSEIRGIKEKIDKTNM
;
A
#
# COMPACT_ATOMS: atom_id res chain seq x y z
N LEU A 1 0.78 9.19 11.96
CA LEU A 1 -0.25 10.13 12.39
C LEU A 1 -1.65 9.67 11.96
N ALA A 2 -1.93 9.46 10.66
CA ALA A 2 -3.26 9.07 10.17
C ALA A 2 -3.86 7.80 10.82
N LEU A 3 -3.02 6.87 11.26
CA LEU A 3 -3.43 5.65 11.98
C LEU A 3 -3.54 5.84 13.50
N GLY A 4 -3.25 7.04 14.02
CA GLY A 4 -3.31 7.35 15.44
C GLY A 4 -2.00 7.14 16.21
N PHE A 5 -0.88 6.87 15.53
CA PHE A 5 0.44 6.84 16.16
C PHE A 5 0.93 8.25 16.49
N SER A 6 1.59 8.43 17.62
CA SER A 6 2.29 9.67 17.95
C SER A 6 3.57 9.85 17.10
N GLU A 7 4.08 11.07 17.02
CA GLU A 7 5.36 11.35 16.34
C GLU A 7 6.51 10.55 16.97
N GLU A 8 6.57 10.48 18.30
CA GLU A 8 7.60 9.72 19.02
C GLU A 8 7.56 8.21 18.68
N GLU A 9 6.35 7.65 18.56
CA GLU A 9 6.19 6.25 18.16
C GLU A 9 6.66 6.04 16.71
N LEU A 10 6.30 6.95 15.80
CA LEU A 10 6.72 6.87 14.39
C LEU A 10 8.22 7.00 14.23
N ASP A 11 8.87 7.92 14.95
CA ASP A 11 10.32 8.11 14.94
C ASP A 11 11.07 6.88 15.47
N SER A 12 10.44 6.11 16.34
CA SER A 12 11.01 4.85 16.87
C SER A 12 10.96 3.69 15.89
N ILE A 13 10.18 3.79 14.81
CA ILE A 13 10.02 2.73 13.82
C ILE A 13 11.21 2.71 12.86
N VAL A 14 12.00 1.65 12.91
CA VAL A 14 13.07 1.43 11.95
C VAL A 14 12.51 0.60 10.79
N PRO A 15 12.58 1.09 9.54
CA PRO A 15 12.18 0.30 8.38
C PRO A 15 12.98 -1.00 8.25
N ILE A 16 12.32 -2.08 7.86
CA ILE A 16 12.96 -3.42 7.73
C ILE A 16 14.17 -3.36 6.80
N SER A 17 14.10 -2.61 5.68
CA SER A 17 15.19 -2.45 4.73
C SER A 17 16.47 -1.84 5.35
N LYS A 18 16.35 -1.09 6.46
CA LYS A 18 17.47 -0.50 7.20
C LYS A 18 18.02 -1.39 8.32
N MET A 19 17.37 -2.51 8.62
CA MET A 19 17.78 -3.46 9.66
C MET A 19 18.81 -4.46 9.11
N ARG A 20 20.00 -3.99 8.76
CA ARG A 20 21.05 -4.81 8.11
C ARG A 20 21.33 -6.13 8.82
N LYS A 21 21.48 -6.13 10.12
CA LYS A 21 21.73 -7.34 10.90
C LYS A 21 20.61 -8.37 10.76
N LEU A 22 19.36 -7.92 10.75
CA LEU A 22 18.19 -8.79 10.54
C LEU A 22 18.22 -9.37 9.14
N VAL A 23 18.48 -8.56 8.12
CA VAL A 23 18.55 -9.01 6.72
C VAL A 23 19.66 -10.05 6.56
N GLU A 24 20.87 -9.76 7.05
CA GLU A 24 22.03 -10.67 7.00
C GLU A 24 21.73 -11.99 7.74
N GLU A 25 21.18 -11.93 8.95
CA GLU A 25 20.79 -13.12 9.72
C GLU A 25 19.79 -14.01 8.97
N ARG A 26 18.75 -13.41 8.40
CA ARG A 26 17.66 -14.16 7.74
C ARG A 26 18.02 -14.69 6.36
N THR A 27 18.80 -13.93 5.61
CA THR A 27 19.23 -14.30 4.27
C THR A 27 20.57 -15.04 4.24
N GLU A 28 21.30 -15.11 5.36
CA GLU A 28 22.67 -15.62 5.45
C GLU A 28 23.64 -14.87 4.51
N ALA A 29 23.28 -13.64 4.14
CA ALA A 29 24.14 -12.79 3.34
C ALA A 29 25.31 -12.26 4.20
N THR A 30 26.53 -12.35 3.69
CA THR A 30 27.69 -11.73 4.29
C THR A 30 28.43 -10.88 3.26
N PRO A 31 29.22 -9.88 3.67
CA PRO A 31 29.99 -9.04 2.74
C PRO A 31 30.89 -9.85 1.80
N ASP A 32 31.37 -10.99 2.27
CA ASP A 32 32.30 -11.88 1.55
C ASP A 32 31.59 -12.99 0.75
N ASN A 33 30.30 -13.19 0.98
CA ASN A 33 29.52 -14.25 0.35
C ASN A 33 28.52 -13.68 -0.65
N ARG A 34 28.69 -14.02 -1.92
CA ARG A 34 27.75 -13.65 -2.99
C ARG A 34 26.48 -14.52 -3.02
N PHE A 35 26.42 -15.58 -2.22
CA PHE A 35 25.29 -16.47 -2.12
C PHE A 35 24.48 -16.15 -0.87
N TYR A 36 23.16 -16.07 -0.99
CA TYR A 36 22.24 -15.83 0.11
C TYR A 36 20.94 -16.62 -0.10
N LYS A 37 20.21 -16.84 0.99
CA LYS A 37 18.95 -17.58 0.95
C LYS A 37 17.88 -16.79 0.22
N LEU A 38 17.27 -17.42 -0.80
CA LEU A 38 16.12 -16.88 -1.53
C LEU A 38 14.78 -17.10 -0.79
N ASN A 39 14.78 -17.92 0.26
CA ASN A 39 13.59 -18.26 1.04
C ASN A 39 13.86 -18.05 2.55
N PRO A 40 14.10 -16.82 3.02
CA PRO A 40 14.32 -16.54 4.42
C PRO A 40 13.06 -16.78 5.24
N LYS A 41 13.22 -17.15 6.52
CA LYS A 41 12.13 -17.26 7.48
C LYS A 41 11.70 -15.86 7.92
N VAL A 42 10.40 -15.53 7.76
CA VAL A 42 9.87 -14.17 7.99
C VAL A 42 8.54 -14.13 8.76
N ASP A 43 8.01 -15.29 9.13
CA ASP A 43 6.71 -15.47 9.79
C ASP A 43 6.61 -14.72 11.13
N ASP A 44 7.71 -14.53 11.84
CA ASP A 44 7.78 -13.84 13.11
C ASP A 44 8.00 -12.30 13.00
N ILE A 45 8.29 -11.81 11.80
CA ILE A 45 8.64 -10.40 11.58
C ILE A 45 7.49 -9.44 11.90
N PRO A 46 6.24 -9.68 11.44
CA PRO A 46 5.13 -8.79 11.73
C PRO A 46 4.86 -8.64 13.24
N GLU A 47 5.05 -9.71 14.00
CA GLU A 47 4.85 -9.68 15.46
C GLU A 47 6.00 -8.97 16.18
N LYS A 48 7.24 -9.17 15.75
CA LYS A 48 8.41 -8.61 16.41
C LYS A 48 8.67 -7.13 16.10
N TYR A 49 8.40 -6.73 14.86
CA TYR A 49 8.78 -5.41 14.33
C TYR A 49 7.59 -4.54 13.95
N GLY A 50 6.39 -5.10 13.88
CA GLY A 50 5.15 -4.34 13.72
C GLY A 50 4.81 -3.53 14.98
N ARG A 51 4.08 -2.45 14.78
CA ARG A 51 3.48 -1.64 15.85
C ARG A 51 1.98 -1.65 15.69
N THR A 52 1.26 -1.79 16.79
CA THR A 52 -0.21 -1.86 16.74
C THR A 52 -0.80 -0.63 17.41
N CYS A 53 -1.70 0.05 16.70
CA CYS A 53 -2.49 1.15 17.21
C CYS A 53 -3.94 0.99 16.73
N ASN A 54 -4.92 1.15 17.61
CA ASN A 54 -6.34 1.05 17.31
C ASN A 54 -6.75 -0.22 16.52
N GLY A 55 -6.11 -1.35 16.79
CA GLY A 55 -6.37 -2.62 16.08
C GLY A 55 -5.71 -2.74 14.71
N VAL A 56 -4.97 -1.73 14.26
CA VAL A 56 -4.20 -1.76 13.01
C VAL A 56 -2.74 -2.03 13.32
N LYS A 57 -2.17 -3.07 12.69
CA LYS A 57 -0.75 -3.39 12.79
C LYS A 57 -0.01 -2.72 11.63
N LEU A 58 0.89 -1.82 11.93
CA LEU A 58 1.76 -1.15 10.98
C LEU A 58 3.12 -1.84 10.90
N LEU A 59 3.53 -2.23 9.71
CA LEU A 59 4.89 -2.71 9.41
C LEU A 59 5.51 -1.81 8.33
N VAL A 60 6.61 -1.15 8.65
CA VAL A 60 7.30 -0.27 7.70
C VAL A 60 8.41 -1.07 7.01
N LEU A 61 8.21 -1.37 5.73
CA LEU A 61 9.18 -2.13 4.95
C LEU A 61 10.38 -1.25 4.53
N GLY A 62 10.12 0.01 4.18
CA GLY A 62 11.11 0.94 3.66
C GLY A 62 11.40 0.73 2.17
N THR A 63 12.18 1.63 1.61
CA THR A 63 12.65 1.56 0.21
C THR A 63 14.00 0.87 0.15
N VAL A 64 14.22 0.09 -0.89
CA VAL A 64 15.54 -0.43 -1.25
C VAL A 64 16.10 0.51 -2.31
N GLU A 65 17.05 1.34 -1.91
CA GLU A 65 17.79 2.17 -2.86
C GLU A 65 18.64 1.25 -3.74
N THR A 66 18.12 0.92 -4.92
CA THR A 66 18.91 0.22 -5.94
C THR A 66 19.89 1.18 -6.58
N ALA A 67 21.02 1.40 -5.93
CA ALA A 67 22.16 2.01 -6.59
C ALA A 67 22.67 1.04 -7.66
N ASN A 68 22.34 1.28 -8.91
CA ASN A 68 23.03 0.82 -10.13
C ASN A 68 23.38 -0.68 -10.28
N SER A 69 22.68 -1.62 -9.69
CA SER A 69 22.96 -3.03 -9.97
C SER A 69 21.66 -3.78 -10.27
N GLY A 70 21.60 -4.40 -11.43
CA GLY A 70 20.61 -5.41 -11.79
C GLY A 70 20.69 -6.67 -10.91
N CYS A 71 21.20 -6.56 -9.70
CA CYS A 71 21.30 -7.62 -8.71
C CYS A 71 20.06 -7.62 -7.81
N VAL A 72 19.44 -8.76 -7.70
CA VAL A 72 18.48 -9.06 -6.63
C VAL A 72 19.26 -9.02 -5.33
N CYS A 73 19.07 -7.97 -4.51
CA CYS A 73 19.76 -7.84 -3.22
C CYS A 73 18.99 -8.60 -2.11
N PRO A 74 19.70 -8.98 -1.02
CA PRO A 74 19.10 -9.69 0.12
C PRO A 74 17.89 -8.98 0.71
N GLU A 75 17.93 -7.64 0.76
CA GLU A 75 16.82 -6.79 1.23
C GLU A 75 15.56 -7.00 0.37
N HIS A 76 15.70 -7.00 -0.94
CA HIS A 76 14.58 -7.24 -1.87
C HIS A 76 13.96 -8.62 -1.67
N VAL A 77 14.79 -9.65 -1.54
CA VAL A 77 14.32 -11.02 -1.29
C VAL A 77 13.55 -11.08 0.01
N MET A 78 14.08 -10.46 1.06
CA MET A 78 13.43 -10.44 2.37
C MET A 78 12.09 -9.70 2.32
N LEU A 79 12.04 -8.49 1.74
CA LEU A 79 10.79 -7.72 1.63
C LEU A 79 9.73 -8.47 0.82
N LYS A 80 10.11 -9.03 -0.32
CA LYS A 80 9.22 -9.86 -1.12
C LYS A 80 8.67 -11.05 -0.33
N ARG A 81 9.51 -11.71 0.45
CA ARG A 81 9.10 -12.85 1.26
C ARG A 81 8.16 -12.45 2.39
N ILE A 82 8.38 -11.29 3.02
CA ILE A 82 7.48 -10.74 4.04
C ILE A 82 6.10 -10.49 3.44
N ILE A 83 6.02 -9.80 2.30
CA ILE A 83 4.75 -9.51 1.62
C ILE A 83 4.00 -10.82 1.31
N ASN A 84 4.68 -11.78 0.69
CA ASN A 84 4.06 -13.07 0.36
C ASN A 84 3.58 -13.83 1.61
N ASN A 85 4.29 -13.73 2.73
CA ASN A 85 3.88 -14.38 3.98
C ASN A 85 2.65 -13.70 4.59
N LEU A 86 2.57 -12.37 4.56
CA LEU A 86 1.43 -11.61 5.08
C LEU A 86 0.13 -11.94 4.34
N VAL A 87 0.20 -12.10 3.03
CA VAL A 87 -0.96 -12.37 2.16
C VAL A 87 -1.56 -13.77 2.38
N LEU A 88 -0.80 -14.71 2.94
CA LEU A 88 -1.25 -16.11 3.12
C LEU A 88 -2.15 -16.35 4.34
N HIS A 89 -2.30 -15.39 5.25
CA HIS A 89 -3.19 -15.51 6.41
C HIS A 89 -4.60 -15.05 6.02
N ARG A 90 -5.50 -15.98 5.82
CA ARG A 90 -6.83 -15.78 5.19
C ARG A 90 -7.83 -14.93 5.96
N ASP A 91 -7.60 -14.64 7.24
CA ASP A 91 -8.55 -13.92 8.10
C ASP A 91 -8.17 -12.45 8.30
N ASP A 92 -7.01 -12.03 7.79
CA ASP A 92 -6.50 -10.67 7.93
C ASP A 92 -6.74 -9.84 6.67
N VAL A 93 -7.05 -8.54 6.84
CA VAL A 93 -7.00 -7.57 5.76
C VAL A 93 -5.61 -6.96 5.71
N VAL A 94 -4.90 -7.19 4.62
CA VAL A 94 -3.56 -6.63 4.41
C VAL A 94 -3.63 -5.51 3.38
N ILE A 95 -3.24 -4.30 3.80
CA ILE A 95 -3.13 -3.14 2.91
C ILE A 95 -1.65 -2.86 2.67
N LEU A 96 -1.23 -2.97 1.42
CA LEU A 96 0.10 -2.56 0.99
C LEU A 96 0.01 -1.13 0.43
N ASP A 97 0.43 -0.15 1.23
CA ASP A 97 0.52 1.24 0.81
C ASP A 97 1.80 1.45 -0.02
N MET A 98 1.62 1.77 -1.28
CA MET A 98 2.71 1.87 -2.25
C MET A 98 2.73 3.24 -2.92
N GLU A 99 3.93 3.72 -3.22
CA GLU A 99 4.08 4.82 -4.15
C GLU A 99 3.53 4.46 -5.53
N ALA A 100 3.12 5.46 -6.31
CA ALA A 100 2.54 5.25 -7.64
C ALA A 100 3.55 4.57 -8.58
N GLY A 101 3.43 3.26 -8.73
CA GLY A 101 4.27 2.44 -9.59
C GLY A 101 4.26 0.99 -9.16
N LEU A 102 4.18 0.09 -10.14
CA LEU A 102 4.21 -1.36 -9.92
C LEU A 102 5.59 -1.97 -10.18
N GLU A 103 6.59 -1.13 -10.42
CA GLU A 103 7.94 -1.55 -10.83
C GLU A 103 8.61 -2.42 -9.76
N HIS A 104 8.25 -2.25 -8.51
CA HIS A 104 8.75 -3.01 -7.37
C HIS A 104 8.02 -4.34 -7.15
N LEU A 105 6.87 -4.54 -7.81
CA LEU A 105 6.10 -5.77 -7.75
C LEU A 105 6.58 -6.71 -8.87
N GLY A 106 7.40 -7.69 -8.53
CA GLY A 106 7.72 -8.79 -9.42
C GLY A 106 6.60 -9.84 -9.44
N ARG A 107 6.57 -10.69 -10.46
CA ARG A 107 5.56 -11.76 -10.64
C ARG A 107 5.28 -12.63 -9.40
N GLY A 108 6.17 -12.77 -8.48
CA GLY A 108 5.93 -13.55 -7.26
C GLY A 108 5.51 -12.74 -6.03
N THR A 109 5.34 -11.40 -6.15
CA THR A 109 4.83 -10.55 -5.06
C THR A 109 3.33 -10.33 -5.22
N THR A 110 2.80 -10.55 -6.40
CA THR A 110 1.40 -10.30 -6.77
C THR A 110 0.52 -11.56 -6.68
N GLU A 111 1.16 -12.74 -6.56
CA GLU A 111 0.44 -13.98 -6.30
C GLU A 111 -0.19 -13.94 -4.90
N GLY A 112 -1.48 -13.67 -4.84
CA GLY A 112 -2.22 -13.60 -3.58
C GLY A 112 -2.77 -12.22 -3.24
N MET A 113 -2.54 -11.22 -4.07
CA MET A 113 -3.26 -9.95 -3.98
C MET A 113 -4.64 -10.11 -4.63
N ASP A 114 -5.70 -9.79 -3.89
CA ASP A 114 -7.05 -9.90 -4.41
C ASP A 114 -7.34 -8.81 -5.44
N TYR A 115 -6.88 -7.58 -5.20
CA TYR A 115 -7.09 -6.44 -6.10
C TYR A 115 -6.12 -5.28 -5.85
N PHE A 116 -6.06 -4.38 -6.81
CA PHE A 116 -5.44 -3.06 -6.65
C PHE A 116 -6.48 -1.96 -6.53
N VAL A 117 -6.20 -1.00 -5.65
CA VAL A 117 -6.95 0.25 -5.57
C VAL A 117 -6.04 1.39 -5.99
N VAL A 118 -6.37 2.01 -7.13
CA VAL A 118 -5.65 3.17 -7.64
C VAL A 118 -6.36 4.44 -7.17
N VAL A 119 -5.68 5.23 -6.35
CA VAL A 119 -6.21 6.52 -5.90
C VAL A 119 -5.83 7.59 -6.93
N ILE A 120 -6.82 8.30 -7.46
CA ILE A 120 -6.64 9.35 -8.47
C ILE A 120 -7.28 10.67 -8.01
N GLU A 121 -6.77 11.78 -8.52
CA GLU A 121 -7.43 13.09 -8.41
C GLU A 121 -8.09 13.44 -9.75
N PRO A 122 -9.13 14.32 -9.78
CA PRO A 122 -9.76 14.76 -11.02
C PRO A 122 -8.77 15.49 -11.93
N GLY A 123 -8.16 14.76 -12.86
CA GLY A 123 -7.18 15.32 -13.79
C GLY A 123 -6.65 14.29 -14.79
N ALA A 124 -6.32 14.76 -15.99
CA ALA A 124 -5.88 13.91 -17.10
C ALA A 124 -4.61 13.07 -16.76
N ARG A 125 -3.69 13.63 -15.97
CA ARG A 125 -2.47 12.93 -15.56
C ARG A 125 -2.79 11.74 -14.65
N SER A 126 -3.66 11.93 -13.67
CA SER A 126 -4.10 10.86 -12.76
C SER A 126 -4.85 9.75 -13.51
N VAL A 127 -5.69 10.11 -14.47
CA VAL A 127 -6.35 9.13 -15.36
C VAL A 127 -5.32 8.36 -16.19
N GLN A 128 -4.27 9.02 -16.67
CA GLN A 128 -3.20 8.33 -17.40
C GLN A 128 -2.42 7.36 -16.48
N THR A 129 -2.17 7.77 -15.23
CA THR A 129 -1.55 6.89 -14.23
C THR A 129 -2.39 5.64 -13.99
N TYR A 130 -3.71 5.79 -13.79
CA TYR A 130 -4.61 4.64 -13.66
C TYR A 130 -4.50 3.68 -14.87
N LYS A 131 -4.55 4.20 -16.10
CA LYS A 131 -4.43 3.37 -17.32
C LYS A 131 -3.11 2.61 -17.38
N ASN A 132 -2.02 3.26 -16.98
CA ASN A 132 -0.71 2.62 -16.92
C ASN A 132 -0.65 1.53 -15.87
N VAL A 133 -1.17 1.79 -14.66
CA VAL A 133 -1.25 0.81 -13.57
C VAL A 133 -2.10 -0.39 -13.99
N LYS A 134 -3.28 -0.16 -14.59
CA LYS A 134 -4.16 -1.25 -15.07
C LYS A 134 -3.43 -2.15 -16.07
N ARG A 135 -2.76 -1.56 -17.06
CA ARG A 135 -1.97 -2.31 -18.05
C ARG A 135 -0.84 -3.12 -17.42
N LEU A 136 -0.13 -2.54 -16.44
CA LEU A 136 0.97 -3.24 -15.74
C LEU A 136 0.42 -4.38 -14.87
N ALA A 137 -0.70 -4.16 -14.17
CA ALA A 137 -1.38 -5.17 -13.36
C ALA A 137 -1.83 -6.36 -14.22
N GLU A 138 -2.42 -6.12 -15.37
CA GLU A 138 -2.78 -7.16 -16.35
C GLU A 138 -1.55 -7.99 -16.76
N GLY A 139 -0.40 -7.35 -17.01
CA GLY A 139 0.86 -8.02 -17.31
C GLY A 139 1.40 -8.89 -16.16
N LEU A 140 0.96 -8.63 -14.94
CA LEU A 140 1.28 -9.40 -13.72
C LEU A 140 0.22 -10.46 -13.39
N GLY A 141 -0.88 -10.54 -14.18
CA GLY A 141 -1.99 -11.46 -13.96
C GLY A 141 -3.03 -10.96 -12.95
N ILE A 142 -3.00 -9.68 -12.58
CA ILE A 142 -3.99 -9.06 -11.70
C ILE A 142 -5.04 -8.40 -12.57
N HIS A 143 -6.27 -8.91 -12.50
CA HIS A 143 -7.37 -8.44 -13.34
C HIS A 143 -8.31 -7.49 -12.59
N GLN A 144 -8.27 -7.48 -11.27
CA GLN A 144 -9.11 -6.61 -10.45
C GLN A 144 -8.34 -5.33 -10.09
N VAL A 145 -8.56 -4.29 -10.87
CA VAL A 145 -7.97 -2.96 -10.65
C VAL A 145 -9.10 -1.96 -10.49
N HIS A 146 -9.25 -1.46 -9.29
CA HIS A 146 -10.30 -0.52 -8.92
C HIS A 146 -9.76 0.89 -8.74
N VAL A 147 -10.66 1.86 -8.80
CA VAL A 147 -10.33 3.29 -8.68
C VAL A 147 -11.11 3.93 -7.55
N VAL A 148 -10.42 4.74 -6.76
CA VAL A 148 -11.02 5.72 -5.84
C VAL A 148 -10.62 7.10 -6.32
N ALA A 149 -11.60 7.95 -6.63
CA ALA A 149 -11.33 9.35 -6.93
C ALA A 149 -11.27 10.14 -5.62
N ASN A 150 -10.16 10.82 -5.38
CA ASN A 150 -9.91 11.60 -4.18
C ASN A 150 -9.91 13.11 -4.49
N LYS A 151 -10.19 13.94 -3.49
CA LYS A 151 -10.23 15.40 -3.57
C LYS A 151 -11.19 15.93 -4.65
N VAL A 152 -12.30 15.24 -4.87
CA VAL A 152 -13.38 15.66 -5.75
C VAL A 152 -14.02 16.92 -5.17
N ARG A 153 -14.14 18.00 -5.94
CA ARG A 153 -14.59 19.30 -5.44
C ARG A 153 -16.04 19.60 -5.75
N ASP A 154 -16.46 19.31 -6.96
CA ASP A 154 -17.75 19.71 -7.49
C ASP A 154 -18.30 18.70 -8.52
N GLU A 155 -19.49 18.99 -9.04
CA GLU A 155 -20.16 18.18 -10.06
C GLU A 155 -19.36 18.07 -11.36
N LYS A 156 -18.48 19.03 -11.69
CA LYS A 156 -17.64 18.96 -12.90
C LYS A 156 -16.55 17.93 -12.73
N ASP A 157 -15.94 17.87 -11.53
CA ASP A 157 -14.97 16.85 -11.18
C ASP A 157 -15.61 15.47 -11.19
N GLU A 158 -16.82 15.32 -10.62
CA GLU A 158 -17.56 14.06 -10.68
C GLU A 158 -17.86 13.62 -12.10
N ALA A 159 -18.39 14.54 -12.93
CA ALA A 159 -18.69 14.25 -14.33
C ALA A 159 -17.43 13.83 -15.10
N PHE A 160 -16.30 14.52 -14.89
CA PHE A 160 -15.02 14.15 -15.49
C PHE A 160 -14.59 12.74 -15.10
N ILE A 161 -14.65 12.37 -13.80
CA ILE A 161 -14.30 11.04 -13.33
C ILE A 161 -15.22 9.97 -13.97
N ARG A 162 -16.54 10.19 -13.95
CA ARG A 162 -17.53 9.25 -14.52
C ARG A 162 -17.38 9.07 -16.03
N GLU A 163 -16.92 10.10 -16.74
CA GLU A 163 -16.63 10.02 -18.18
C GLU A 163 -15.35 9.21 -18.48
N LYS A 164 -14.31 9.34 -17.63
CA LYS A 164 -12.97 8.81 -17.92
C LYS A 164 -12.68 7.45 -17.29
N ILE A 165 -13.40 7.08 -16.24
CA ILE A 165 -13.21 5.82 -15.50
C ILE A 165 -14.43 4.92 -15.74
N PRO A 166 -14.22 3.66 -16.18
CA PRO A 166 -15.30 2.69 -16.29
C PRO A 166 -16.06 2.53 -14.97
N ALA A 167 -17.36 2.39 -15.04
CA ALA A 167 -18.23 2.32 -13.86
C ALA A 167 -17.91 1.08 -12.99
N GLU A 168 -17.52 -0.01 -13.60
CA GLU A 168 -17.12 -1.25 -12.97
C GLU A 168 -15.80 -1.13 -12.19
N ASP A 169 -14.92 -0.22 -12.61
CA ASP A 169 -13.66 0.01 -11.90
C ASP A 169 -13.80 1.05 -10.78
N LEU A 170 -14.84 1.91 -10.82
CA LEU A 170 -15.00 3.01 -9.87
C LEU A 170 -15.67 2.56 -8.56
N LEU A 171 -14.86 2.38 -7.51
CA LEU A 171 -15.37 2.08 -6.16
C LEU A 171 -16.12 3.25 -5.54
N GLY A 172 -15.59 4.45 -5.68
CA GLY A 172 -16.22 5.64 -5.11
C GLY A 172 -15.41 6.91 -5.27
N MET A 173 -15.94 7.96 -4.67
CA MET A 173 -15.33 9.27 -4.65
C MET A 173 -15.23 9.75 -3.21
N VAL A 174 -14.10 10.36 -2.88
CA VAL A 174 -13.85 11.06 -1.62
C VAL A 174 -13.73 12.53 -1.95
N HIS A 175 -14.62 13.33 -1.38
CA HIS A 175 -14.66 14.75 -1.66
C HIS A 175 -13.57 15.50 -0.91
N TYR A 176 -13.15 16.62 -1.50
CA TYR A 176 -12.27 17.58 -0.82
C TYR A 176 -12.90 18.01 0.50
N ASN A 177 -12.12 17.95 1.56
CA ASN A 177 -12.62 18.20 2.91
C ASN A 177 -11.56 18.92 3.75
N GLU A 178 -11.84 20.13 4.16
CA GLU A 178 -10.93 20.94 4.97
C GLU A 178 -10.65 20.31 6.33
N GLN A 179 -11.60 19.59 6.92
CA GLN A 179 -11.39 18.89 8.20
C GLN A 179 -10.29 17.82 8.09
N VAL A 180 -10.14 17.17 6.94
CA VAL A 180 -9.03 16.20 6.72
C VAL A 180 -7.68 16.92 6.70
N ILE A 181 -7.63 18.11 6.09
CA ILE A 181 -6.41 18.94 6.06
C ILE A 181 -6.10 19.47 7.47
N ASP A 182 -7.11 19.89 8.20
CA ASP A 182 -6.93 20.39 9.57
C ASP A 182 -6.50 19.29 10.53
N ALA A 183 -7.00 18.06 10.36
CA ALA A 183 -6.53 16.88 11.10
C ALA A 183 -5.04 16.63 10.86
N ASP A 184 -4.61 16.67 9.59
CA ASP A 184 -3.19 16.50 9.21
C ASP A 184 -2.31 17.59 9.83
N ARG A 185 -2.73 18.86 9.77
CA ARG A 185 -2.01 19.99 10.40
C ARG A 185 -1.88 19.85 11.92
N GLN A 186 -2.85 19.21 12.56
CA GLN A 186 -2.88 18.99 14.01
C GLN A 186 -2.24 17.66 14.42
N GLY A 187 -1.76 16.87 13.47
CA GLY A 187 -1.19 15.55 13.74
C GLY A 187 -2.23 14.55 14.26
N CYS A 188 -3.51 14.75 13.93
CA CYS A 188 -4.61 13.89 14.36
C CYS A 188 -5.08 12.96 13.25
N SER A 189 -5.75 11.86 13.63
CA SER A 189 -6.36 10.97 12.66
C SER A 189 -7.56 11.60 11.97
N PRO A 190 -7.64 11.68 10.64
CA PRO A 190 -8.83 12.12 9.93
C PRO A 190 -10.08 11.28 10.26
N TYR A 191 -9.89 10.03 10.69
CA TYR A 191 -10.96 9.13 11.10
C TYR A 191 -11.79 9.71 12.26
N ASP A 192 -11.14 10.33 13.24
CA ASP A 192 -11.80 10.92 14.40
C ASP A 192 -12.29 12.35 14.13
N PHE A 193 -11.76 12.98 13.09
CA PHE A 193 -11.96 14.40 12.82
C PHE A 193 -13.07 14.71 11.80
N SER A 194 -13.26 13.82 10.80
CA SER A 194 -14.20 14.06 9.71
C SER A 194 -15.17 12.90 9.46
N GLN A 195 -16.38 13.03 10.02
CA GLN A 195 -17.45 12.05 9.81
C GLN A 195 -17.85 11.91 8.33
N LYS A 196 -17.76 13.00 7.56
CA LYS A 196 -18.06 12.96 6.11
C LYS A 196 -17.05 12.06 5.38
N ALA A 197 -15.75 12.28 5.58
CA ALA A 197 -14.72 11.46 4.96
C ALA A 197 -14.84 9.97 5.36
N VAL A 198 -15.10 9.72 6.65
CA VAL A 198 -15.32 8.35 7.16
C VAL A 198 -16.52 7.69 6.47
N SER A 199 -17.64 8.42 6.30
CA SER A 199 -18.83 7.89 5.64
C SER A 199 -18.57 7.53 4.16
N GLU A 200 -17.85 8.37 3.43
CA GLU A 200 -17.50 8.13 2.03
C GLU A 200 -16.58 6.91 1.90
N ILE A 201 -15.55 6.79 2.75
CA ILE A 201 -14.65 5.64 2.75
C ILE A 201 -15.37 4.36 3.18
N ARG A 202 -16.31 4.44 4.12
CA ARG A 202 -17.14 3.29 4.49
C ARG A 202 -17.95 2.76 3.31
N GLY A 203 -18.54 3.65 2.51
CA GLY A 203 -19.24 3.26 1.28
C GLY A 203 -18.32 2.57 0.26
N ILE A 204 -17.05 3.01 0.17
CA ILE A 204 -16.04 2.37 -0.66
C ILE A 204 -15.71 0.97 -0.13
N LYS A 205 -15.47 0.85 1.19
CA LYS A 205 -15.22 -0.43 1.84
C LYS A 205 -16.34 -1.44 1.62
N GLU A 206 -17.61 -1.02 1.76
CA GLU A 206 -18.77 -1.89 1.53
C GLU A 206 -18.85 -2.44 0.10
N LYS A 207 -18.37 -1.67 -0.88
CA LYS A 207 -18.28 -2.18 -2.27
C LYS A 207 -17.18 -3.21 -2.42
N ILE A 208 -16.02 -2.98 -1.81
CA ILE A 208 -14.90 -3.93 -1.79
C ILE A 208 -15.35 -5.25 -1.18
N ASP A 209 -16.00 -5.21 -0.01
CA ASP A 209 -16.48 -6.40 0.69
C ASP A 209 -17.45 -7.22 -0.19
N LYS A 210 -18.31 -6.56 -0.97
CA LYS A 210 -19.27 -7.22 -1.88
C LYS A 210 -18.62 -7.84 -3.12
N THR A 211 -17.48 -7.31 -3.54
CA THR A 211 -16.74 -7.83 -4.71
C THR A 211 -16.00 -9.12 -4.35
N ASN A 212 -15.70 -9.33 -3.06
CA ASN A 212 -15.00 -10.51 -2.55
C ASN A 212 -15.92 -11.66 -2.09
N MET A 213 -17.24 -11.52 -2.23
CA MET A 213 -18.22 -12.58 -2.01
C MET A 213 -18.63 -13.23 -3.33
#